data_0defd042485c273f30fddde7c248e469
#
_entry.id   0defd042485c273f30fddde7c248e469
#
_cell.length_a   1.000
_cell.length_b   1.000
_cell.length_c   1.000
_cell.angle_alpha   90.00
_cell.angle_beta   90.00
_cell.angle_gamma   90.00
#
_symmetry.space_group_name_H-M   'P 1'
#
loop_
_entity.id
_entity.type
_entity.pdbx_description
1 polymer ?
#
loop_
_entity_poly.entity_id
_entity_poly.type
_entity_poly.pdbx_seq_one_letter_code
_entity_poly.pdbx_strand_id
1 'polypeptide(L)'
;GGYGVVLIDKQGARLFLFHLGELIEQEGILGEAVRHTKRGGASSVHGQRGGTAGQTRYSEAVVERNIKDALEFALRFFEQNRVRRILIGGTDDNVAQFRTHLPKAWQSLVVGAFPMSMTANHTEVLARTMEIGQQAERRREARLVDSIITSAAKGAGGVVRLDETLSAVYEGRVQTLIVQEGYRSAGYQCAGCGYLTTQKLAACPFCGKDYTEIEDAVEMAVRKVMQSGGDVEVVRDNPALEKIGVGALLRY
;
A
#
# COMPACT_ATOMS: atom_id res chain seq x y z
N GLY A 1 2.53 2.42 8.45
CA GLY A 1 3.53 3.27 7.80
C GLY A 1 2.94 4.60 7.34
N GLY A 2 3.81 5.58 7.13
CA GLY A 2 3.41 6.91 6.70
C GLY A 2 3.01 7.00 5.23
N TYR A 3 2.21 8.01 4.90
CA TYR A 3 1.83 8.37 3.54
C TYR A 3 2.46 9.71 3.16
N GLY A 4 3.12 9.75 2.00
CA GLY A 4 3.45 10.99 1.32
C GLY A 4 2.32 11.36 0.36
N VAL A 5 1.86 12.59 0.42
CA VAL A 5 0.83 13.08 -0.49
C VAL A 5 1.38 14.27 -1.27
N VAL A 6 1.18 14.28 -2.58
CA VAL A 6 1.45 15.44 -3.42
C VAL A 6 0.15 15.93 -4.02
N LEU A 7 -0.21 17.18 -3.76
CA LEU A 7 -1.22 17.90 -4.52
C LEU A 7 -0.52 18.65 -5.63
N ILE A 8 -0.94 18.44 -6.88
CA ILE A 8 -0.31 19.01 -8.08
C ILE A 8 -1.30 19.75 -8.92
N ASP A 9 -0.92 20.94 -9.41
CA ASP A 9 -1.61 21.67 -10.42
C ASP A 9 -0.63 22.17 -11.52
N LYS A 10 -1.10 23.04 -12.40
CA LYS A 10 -0.29 23.61 -13.49
C LYS A 10 0.80 24.57 -13.00
N GLN A 11 0.73 25.03 -11.77
CA GLN A 11 1.61 26.06 -11.23
C GLN A 11 2.58 25.56 -10.17
N GLY A 12 2.26 24.44 -9.50
CA GLY A 12 3.14 23.94 -8.45
C GLY A 12 2.60 22.72 -7.72
N ALA A 13 3.18 22.45 -6.57
CA ALA A 13 2.78 21.32 -5.72
C ALA A 13 2.75 21.69 -4.23
N ARG A 14 1.90 21.01 -3.50
CA ARG A 14 1.92 20.96 -2.03
C ARG A 14 2.16 19.52 -1.59
N LEU A 15 3.04 19.34 -0.64
CA LEU A 15 3.47 18.05 -0.13
C LEU A 15 3.04 17.90 1.32
N PHE A 16 2.61 16.72 1.68
CA PHE A 16 2.21 16.38 3.04
C PHE A 16 2.81 15.04 3.42
N LEU A 17 3.27 14.95 4.65
CA LEU A 17 3.65 13.70 5.29
C LEU A 17 2.67 13.40 6.42
N PHE A 18 1.94 12.30 6.29
CA PHE A 18 1.04 11.79 7.33
C PHE A 18 1.59 10.51 7.93
N HIS A 19 1.52 10.38 9.25
CA HIS A 19 1.86 9.17 9.98
C HIS A 19 0.83 8.92 11.08
N LEU A 20 0.29 7.70 11.15
CA LEU A 20 -0.74 7.30 12.12
C LEU A 20 -1.95 8.25 12.20
N GLY A 21 -2.33 8.86 11.08
CA GLY A 21 -3.47 9.79 11.01
C GLY A 21 -3.15 11.22 11.44
N GLU A 22 -1.88 11.56 11.64
CA GLU A 22 -1.44 12.90 11.98
C GLU A 22 -0.58 13.52 10.87
N LEU A 23 -0.67 14.83 10.70
CA LEU A 23 0.21 15.60 9.84
C LEU A 23 1.57 15.80 10.53
N ILE A 24 2.62 15.25 9.93
CA ILE A 24 3.99 15.36 10.44
C ILE A 24 4.71 16.54 9.80
N GLU A 25 4.57 16.72 8.49
CA GLU A 25 5.26 17.77 7.75
C GLU A 25 4.44 18.21 6.53
N GLN A 26 4.56 19.48 6.18
CA GLN A 26 3.93 20.08 5.01
C GLN A 26 4.89 21.06 4.35
N GLU A 27 5.05 20.94 3.04
CA GLU A 27 5.83 21.84 2.21
C GLU A 27 5.08 22.25 0.94
N GLY A 28 5.60 23.24 0.22
CA GLY A 28 5.00 23.65 -1.05
C GLY A 28 5.99 24.38 -1.96
N ILE A 29 5.76 24.24 -3.27
CA ILE A 29 6.49 24.95 -4.30
C ILE A 29 5.51 25.55 -5.31
N LEU A 30 5.76 26.80 -5.71
CA LEU A 30 5.04 27.50 -6.76
C LEU A 30 6.04 27.87 -7.86
N GLY A 31 5.72 27.45 -9.10
CA GLY A 31 6.46 27.81 -10.28
C GLY A 31 5.92 29.10 -10.97
N GLU A 32 6.28 29.24 -12.22
CA GLU A 32 5.87 30.38 -13.04
C GLU A 32 4.35 30.42 -13.27
N ALA A 33 3.73 31.59 -13.17
CA ALA A 33 2.29 31.75 -13.36
C ALA A 33 1.89 31.45 -14.81
N VAL A 34 0.95 30.51 -14.97
CA VAL A 34 0.39 30.13 -16.28
C VAL A 34 -0.62 31.17 -16.73
N ARG A 35 -0.30 31.93 -17.77
CA ARG A 35 -1.20 32.94 -18.34
C ARG A 35 -2.31 32.24 -19.13
N HIS A 36 -3.56 32.36 -18.68
CA HIS A 36 -4.72 31.94 -19.45
C HIS A 36 -5.08 32.98 -20.49
N THR A 37 -5.00 32.64 -21.78
CA THR A 37 -5.61 33.43 -22.84
C THR A 37 -7.13 33.31 -22.72
N LYS A 38 -7.82 34.40 -22.41
CA LYS A 38 -9.27 34.47 -22.44
C LYS A 38 -9.76 34.14 -23.85
N ARG A 39 -10.51 33.06 -24.00
CA ARG A 39 -11.26 32.72 -25.20
C ARG A 39 -12.46 33.67 -25.26
N GLY A 40 -12.45 34.68 -26.14
CA GLY A 40 -13.64 35.49 -26.34
C GLY A 40 -13.32 36.96 -26.64
N GLY A 41 -13.41 37.33 -27.89
CA GLY A 41 -13.39 38.67 -28.39
C GLY A 41 -13.21 38.63 -29.91
N ALA A 42 -14.30 38.40 -30.64
CA ALA A 42 -14.31 38.55 -32.08
C ALA A 42 -14.09 40.00 -32.42
N SER A 43 -12.88 40.38 -32.79
CA SER A 43 -12.64 41.54 -33.67
C SER A 43 -11.87 41.02 -34.88
N SER A 44 -12.60 40.96 -36.00
CA SER A 44 -12.07 40.67 -37.29
C SER A 44 -11.14 41.80 -37.74
N VAL A 45 -9.85 41.64 -37.58
CA VAL A 45 -8.85 42.39 -38.34
C VAL A 45 -8.08 41.40 -39.21
N HIS A 46 -8.29 41.53 -40.49
CA HIS A 46 -7.56 40.82 -41.53
C HIS A 46 -6.05 41.09 -41.36
N GLY A 47 -5.25 40.05 -41.19
CA GLY A 47 -3.83 40.11 -41.52
C GLY A 47 -2.81 39.86 -40.44
N GLN A 48 -3.02 38.93 -39.47
CA GLN A 48 -1.88 38.36 -38.74
C GLN A 48 -2.14 36.89 -38.34
N ARG A 49 -1.69 35.96 -39.19
CA ARG A 49 -1.53 34.54 -38.85
C ARG A 49 -0.32 34.40 -37.93
N GLY A 50 -0.53 34.27 -36.61
CA GLY A 50 0.60 34.00 -35.73
C GLY A 50 0.34 34.01 -34.20
N GLY A 51 -0.79 34.54 -33.72
CA GLY A 51 -0.92 34.90 -32.31
C GLY A 51 -1.32 33.79 -31.32
N THR A 52 -2.14 32.85 -31.70
CA THR A 52 -2.72 31.87 -30.74
C THR A 52 -1.89 30.59 -30.56
N ALA A 53 -1.31 30.07 -31.64
CA ALA A 53 -0.52 28.83 -31.57
C ALA A 53 0.80 29.01 -30.81
N GLY A 54 1.44 30.18 -30.89
CA GLY A 54 2.65 30.50 -30.15
C GLY A 54 2.41 30.66 -28.64
N GLN A 55 1.30 31.30 -28.26
CA GLN A 55 0.93 31.47 -26.84
C GLN A 55 0.51 30.16 -26.17
N THR A 56 -0.16 29.28 -26.92
CA THR A 56 -0.53 27.94 -26.41
C THR A 56 0.72 27.10 -26.15
N ARG A 57 1.66 27.04 -27.08
CA ARG A 57 2.94 26.35 -26.93
C ARG A 57 3.78 26.88 -25.76
N TYR A 58 3.80 28.19 -25.56
CA TYR A 58 4.51 28.80 -24.43
C TYR A 58 3.86 28.41 -23.11
N SER A 59 2.53 28.47 -23.00
CA SER A 59 1.83 28.06 -21.76
C SER A 59 2.00 26.58 -21.46
N GLU A 60 2.00 25.71 -22.46
CA GLU A 60 2.28 24.27 -22.30
C GLU A 60 3.73 24.04 -21.81
N ALA A 61 4.71 24.73 -22.36
CA ALA A 61 6.11 24.62 -21.93
C ALA A 61 6.32 25.10 -20.48
N VAL A 62 5.61 26.16 -20.06
CA VAL A 62 5.62 26.64 -18.67
C VAL A 62 5.03 25.59 -17.74
N VAL A 63 3.87 25.00 -18.09
CA VAL A 63 3.25 23.93 -17.27
C VAL A 63 4.18 22.72 -17.15
N GLU A 64 4.79 22.29 -18.24
CA GLU A 64 5.72 21.15 -18.23
C GLU A 64 6.93 21.41 -17.31
N ARG A 65 7.49 22.62 -17.36
CA ARG A 65 8.58 23.02 -16.46
C ARG A 65 8.13 23.00 -15.00
N ASN A 66 7.01 23.64 -14.69
CA ASN A 66 6.46 23.67 -13.33
C ASN A 66 6.23 22.26 -12.78
N ILE A 67 5.73 21.33 -13.59
CA ILE A 67 5.52 19.94 -13.19
C ILE A 67 6.87 19.24 -12.93
N LYS A 68 7.89 19.47 -13.74
CA LYS A 68 9.23 18.90 -13.50
C LYS A 68 9.86 19.43 -12.23
N ASP A 69 9.77 20.74 -11.99
CA ASP A 69 10.29 21.37 -10.77
C ASP A 69 9.53 20.84 -9.52
N ALA A 70 8.21 20.71 -9.62
CA ALA A 70 7.37 20.13 -8.58
C ALA A 70 7.73 18.65 -8.31
N LEU A 71 8.05 17.90 -9.37
CA LEU A 71 8.48 16.51 -9.25
C LEU A 71 9.81 16.39 -8.52
N GLU A 72 10.82 17.16 -8.92
CA GLU A 72 12.13 17.14 -8.26
C GLU A 72 12.02 17.50 -6.77
N PHE A 73 11.19 18.49 -6.47
CA PHE A 73 10.90 18.90 -5.10
C PHE A 73 10.21 17.77 -4.31
N ALA A 74 9.19 17.14 -4.90
CA ALA A 74 8.48 16.02 -4.28
C ALA A 74 9.38 14.81 -4.04
N LEU A 75 10.26 14.46 -4.98
CA LEU A 75 11.18 13.34 -4.83
C LEU A 75 12.16 13.57 -3.66
N ARG A 76 12.73 14.78 -3.54
CA ARG A 76 13.60 15.12 -2.41
C ARG A 76 12.87 15.00 -1.06
N PHE A 77 11.65 15.55 -0.99
CA PHE A 77 10.82 15.46 0.21
C PHE A 77 10.52 14.01 0.60
N PHE A 78 10.11 13.19 -0.37
CA PHE A 78 9.78 11.78 -0.12
C PHE A 78 11.01 10.95 0.27
N GLU A 79 12.17 11.24 -0.32
CA GLU A 79 13.42 10.56 -0.01
C GLU A 79 13.89 10.89 1.42
N GLN A 80 13.92 12.18 1.79
CA GLN A 80 14.27 12.65 3.13
C GLN A 80 13.39 12.03 4.21
N ASN A 81 12.10 11.90 3.93
CA ASN A 81 11.10 11.35 4.84
C ASN A 81 10.92 9.82 4.72
N ARG A 82 11.72 9.14 3.91
CA ARG A 82 11.67 7.68 3.69
C ARG A 82 10.26 7.18 3.34
N VAL A 83 9.53 7.95 2.55
CA VAL A 83 8.16 7.62 2.15
C VAL A 83 8.13 6.32 1.33
N ARG A 84 7.18 5.42 1.67
CA ARG A 84 6.98 4.15 0.98
C ARG A 84 5.60 4.00 0.34
N ARG A 85 4.70 4.95 0.59
CA ARG A 85 3.34 4.99 0.05
C ARG A 85 3.03 6.40 -0.38
N ILE A 86 2.77 6.59 -1.66
CA ILE A 86 2.53 7.90 -2.26
C ILE A 86 1.11 7.99 -2.78
N LEU A 87 0.46 9.11 -2.50
CA LEU A 87 -0.81 9.50 -3.08
C LEU A 87 -0.65 10.80 -3.86
N ILE A 88 -1.33 10.89 -5.00
CA ILE A 88 -1.26 12.05 -5.88
C ILE A 88 -2.66 12.65 -5.99
N GLY A 89 -2.81 13.90 -5.57
CA GLY A 89 -4.04 14.68 -5.69
C GLY A 89 -3.93 15.77 -6.75
N GLY A 90 -5.02 16.01 -7.47
CA GLY A 90 -5.09 17.03 -8.51
C GLY A 90 -6.19 16.74 -9.52
N THR A 91 -6.22 17.47 -10.64
CA THR A 91 -7.05 17.08 -11.77
C THR A 91 -6.45 15.87 -12.49
N ASP A 92 -7.26 15.11 -13.20
CA ASP A 92 -6.81 13.91 -13.92
C ASP A 92 -5.64 14.21 -14.87
N ASP A 93 -5.70 15.35 -15.58
CA ASP A 93 -4.63 15.78 -16.48
C ASP A 93 -3.31 16.05 -15.75
N ASN A 94 -3.36 16.79 -14.63
CA ASN A 94 -2.17 17.12 -13.84
C ASN A 94 -1.56 15.88 -13.21
N VAL A 95 -2.40 14.98 -12.67
CA VAL A 95 -1.99 13.69 -12.11
C VAL A 95 -1.32 12.83 -13.18
N ALA A 96 -1.92 12.74 -14.37
CA ALA A 96 -1.37 11.96 -15.48
C ALA A 96 -0.01 12.50 -15.93
N GLN A 97 0.12 13.82 -16.09
CA GLN A 97 1.40 14.46 -16.44
C GLN A 97 2.46 14.24 -15.38
N PHE A 98 2.14 14.43 -14.11
CA PHE A 98 3.08 14.19 -13.00
C PHE A 98 3.55 12.73 -12.99
N ARG A 99 2.63 11.76 -13.13
CA ARG A 99 2.97 10.33 -13.19
C ARG A 99 3.85 9.95 -14.37
N THR A 100 3.67 10.58 -15.53
CA THR A 100 4.49 10.32 -16.72
C THR A 100 5.96 10.67 -16.48
N HIS A 101 6.23 11.71 -15.71
CA HIS A 101 7.60 12.13 -15.38
C HIS A 101 8.18 11.39 -14.16
N LEU A 102 7.35 10.70 -13.36
CA LEU A 102 7.78 10.01 -12.15
C LEU A 102 8.69 8.81 -12.51
N PRO A 103 9.90 8.69 -11.94
CA PRO A 103 10.78 7.53 -12.16
C PRO A 103 10.11 6.21 -11.80
N LYS A 104 10.40 5.13 -12.52
CA LYS A 104 9.78 3.80 -12.34
C LYS A 104 9.83 3.29 -10.89
N ALA A 105 10.94 3.52 -10.20
CA ALA A 105 11.09 3.13 -8.80
C ALA A 105 10.06 3.80 -7.89
N TRP A 106 9.73 5.07 -8.16
CA TRP A 106 8.73 5.82 -7.41
C TRP A 106 7.31 5.54 -7.85
N GLN A 107 7.09 5.20 -9.13
CA GLN A 107 5.78 4.80 -9.63
C GLN A 107 5.22 3.57 -8.88
N SER A 108 6.09 2.64 -8.48
CA SER A 108 5.73 1.44 -7.70
C SER A 108 5.25 1.76 -6.29
N LEU A 109 5.60 2.93 -5.76
CA LEU A 109 5.17 3.40 -4.43
C LEU A 109 3.84 4.17 -4.48
N VAL A 110 3.32 4.49 -5.67
CA VAL A 110 2.03 5.19 -5.82
C VAL A 110 0.89 4.22 -5.55
N VAL A 111 0.21 4.41 -4.43
CA VAL A 111 -0.92 3.57 -3.99
C VAL A 111 -2.27 4.05 -4.52
N GLY A 112 -2.36 5.33 -4.94
CA GLY A 112 -3.58 5.88 -5.52
C GLY A 112 -3.45 7.32 -5.97
N ALA A 113 -4.49 7.80 -6.66
CA ALA A 113 -4.65 9.19 -7.05
C ALA A 113 -6.11 9.61 -6.82
N PHE A 114 -6.34 10.92 -6.61
CA PHE A 114 -7.66 11.45 -6.31
C PHE A 114 -7.84 12.90 -6.76
N PRO A 115 -9.04 13.31 -7.15
CA PRO A 115 -9.33 14.69 -7.46
C PRO A 115 -9.30 15.54 -6.19
N MET A 116 -8.49 16.58 -6.18
CA MET A 116 -8.41 17.53 -5.07
C MET A 116 -7.86 18.88 -5.54
N SER A 117 -8.37 19.95 -4.90
CA SER A 117 -7.86 21.31 -5.15
C SER A 117 -6.54 21.54 -4.41
N MET A 118 -5.66 22.35 -5.00
CA MET A 118 -4.45 22.88 -4.33
C MET A 118 -4.77 23.71 -3.08
N THR A 119 -6.00 24.25 -2.99
CA THR A 119 -6.45 25.05 -1.85
C THR A 119 -7.03 24.22 -0.70
N ALA A 120 -7.14 22.90 -0.86
CA ALA A 120 -7.64 22.01 0.19
C ALA A 120 -6.81 22.14 1.47
N ASN A 121 -7.48 22.15 2.62
CA ASN A 121 -6.78 22.16 3.90
C ASN A 121 -6.21 20.76 4.25
N HIS A 122 -5.30 20.70 5.20
CA HIS A 122 -4.64 19.43 5.56
C HIS A 122 -5.61 18.38 6.10
N THR A 123 -6.73 18.78 6.73
CA THR A 123 -7.73 17.85 7.25
C THR A 123 -8.49 17.16 6.11
N GLU A 124 -8.84 17.90 5.05
CA GLU A 124 -9.47 17.35 3.85
C GLU A 124 -8.52 16.39 3.13
N VAL A 125 -7.24 16.77 3.00
CA VAL A 125 -6.20 15.91 2.40
C VAL A 125 -6.01 14.65 3.22
N LEU A 126 -5.94 14.74 4.56
CA LEU A 126 -5.83 13.60 5.46
C LEU A 126 -7.02 12.64 5.33
N ALA A 127 -8.25 13.17 5.38
CA ALA A 127 -9.45 12.33 5.27
C ALA A 127 -9.45 11.51 3.98
N ARG A 128 -9.11 12.15 2.85
CA ARG A 128 -9.03 11.47 1.56
C ARG A 128 -7.87 10.48 1.48
N THR A 129 -6.72 10.82 2.08
CA THR A 129 -5.55 9.94 2.20
C THR A 129 -5.90 8.66 2.96
N MET A 130 -6.58 8.79 4.08
CA MET A 130 -6.99 7.65 4.91
C MET A 130 -7.97 6.73 4.17
N GLU A 131 -8.96 7.30 3.50
CA GLU A 131 -9.93 6.53 2.71
C GLU A 131 -9.25 5.69 1.62
N ILE A 132 -8.39 6.32 0.80
CA ILE A 132 -7.70 5.64 -0.31
C ILE A 132 -6.66 4.66 0.22
N GLY A 133 -5.95 5.04 1.29
CA GLY A 133 -4.98 4.18 1.95
C GLY A 133 -5.62 2.88 2.47
N GLN A 134 -6.77 2.97 3.12
CA GLN A 134 -7.54 1.81 3.56
C GLN A 134 -7.99 0.93 2.40
N GLN A 135 -8.50 1.55 1.31
CA GLN A 135 -8.88 0.79 0.12
C GLN A 135 -7.69 0.08 -0.53
N ALA A 136 -6.53 0.73 -0.59
CA ALA A 136 -5.31 0.13 -1.13
C ALA A 136 -4.85 -1.05 -0.27
N GLU A 137 -4.92 -0.92 1.05
CA GLU A 137 -4.57 -1.98 2.00
C GLU A 137 -5.51 -3.19 1.85
N ARG A 138 -6.82 -2.98 1.85
CA ARG A 138 -7.80 -4.05 1.61
C ARG A 138 -7.55 -4.80 0.28
N ARG A 139 -7.18 -4.08 -0.78
CA ARG A 139 -6.83 -4.71 -2.07
C ARG A 139 -5.53 -5.51 -1.99
N ARG A 140 -4.55 -5.04 -1.20
CA ARG A 140 -3.30 -5.78 -0.95
C ARG A 140 -3.57 -7.06 -0.18
N GLU A 141 -4.33 -6.98 0.90
CA GLU A 141 -4.74 -8.11 1.73
C GLU A 141 -5.52 -9.14 0.91
N ALA A 142 -6.51 -8.70 0.12
CA ALA A 142 -7.28 -9.60 -0.73
C ALA A 142 -6.38 -10.36 -1.73
N ARG A 143 -5.46 -9.65 -2.39
CA ARG A 143 -4.51 -10.31 -3.31
C ARG A 143 -3.59 -11.30 -2.62
N LEU A 144 -3.15 -11.00 -1.39
CA LEU A 144 -2.33 -11.91 -0.60
C LEU A 144 -3.11 -13.18 -0.25
N VAL A 145 -4.35 -13.04 0.22
CA VAL A 145 -5.25 -14.18 0.51
C VAL A 145 -5.46 -15.03 -0.74
N ASP A 146 -5.81 -14.43 -1.88
CA ASP A 146 -6.03 -15.14 -3.15
C ASP A 146 -4.76 -15.87 -3.62
N SER A 147 -3.60 -15.24 -3.46
CA SER A 147 -2.31 -15.84 -3.80
C SER A 147 -2.03 -17.08 -2.96
N ILE A 148 -2.26 -17.02 -1.65
CA ILE A 148 -2.05 -18.15 -0.74
C ILE A 148 -3.00 -19.31 -1.06
N ILE A 149 -4.30 -19.01 -1.24
CA ILE A 149 -5.29 -20.04 -1.58
C ILE A 149 -4.96 -20.71 -2.92
N THR A 150 -4.60 -19.89 -3.91
CA THR A 150 -4.22 -20.41 -5.24
C THR A 150 -2.96 -21.25 -5.19
N SER A 151 -1.95 -20.82 -4.43
CA SER A 151 -0.69 -21.58 -4.25
C SER A 151 -0.92 -22.88 -3.50
N ALA A 152 -1.76 -22.87 -2.47
CA ALA A 152 -2.14 -24.09 -1.74
C ALA A 152 -2.88 -25.09 -2.65
N ALA A 153 -3.84 -24.61 -3.44
CA ALA A 153 -4.58 -25.46 -4.38
C ALA A 153 -3.69 -26.10 -5.46
N LYS A 154 -2.60 -25.43 -5.82
CA LYS A 154 -1.61 -25.92 -6.80
C LYS A 154 -0.50 -26.77 -6.17
N GLY A 155 -0.42 -26.87 -4.85
CA GLY A 155 0.71 -27.48 -4.15
C GLY A 155 2.03 -26.72 -4.33
N ALA A 156 1.96 -25.41 -4.58
CA ALA A 156 3.08 -24.57 -5.00
C ALA A 156 3.40 -23.48 -3.98
N GLY A 157 3.85 -23.89 -2.78
CA GLY A 157 4.37 -22.95 -1.78
C GLY A 157 3.30 -22.20 -0.99
N GLY A 158 2.08 -22.71 -0.92
CA GLY A 158 1.01 -22.21 -0.05
C GLY A 158 0.41 -23.32 0.80
N VAL A 159 -0.06 -22.99 1.99
CA VAL A 159 -0.86 -23.86 2.86
C VAL A 159 -2.05 -23.11 3.41
N VAL A 160 -3.16 -23.82 3.59
CA VAL A 160 -4.40 -23.32 4.18
C VAL A 160 -4.87 -24.33 5.22
N ARG A 161 -5.75 -23.88 6.14
CA ARG A 161 -6.19 -24.61 7.31
C ARG A 161 -5.12 -24.69 8.40
N LEU A 162 -5.59 -24.78 9.64
CA LEU A 162 -4.73 -24.66 10.82
C LEU A 162 -3.69 -25.78 10.90
N ASP A 163 -4.06 -27.05 10.72
CA ASP A 163 -3.13 -28.17 10.92
C ASP A 163 -1.97 -28.16 9.93
N GLU A 164 -2.24 -27.86 8.63
CA GLU A 164 -1.21 -27.74 7.61
C GLU A 164 -0.30 -26.54 7.88
N THR A 165 -0.89 -25.42 8.33
CA THR A 165 -0.16 -24.21 8.72
C THR A 165 0.73 -24.46 9.92
N LEU A 166 0.24 -25.14 10.97
CA LEU A 166 1.02 -25.49 12.16
C LEU A 166 2.22 -26.39 11.82
N SER A 167 2.05 -27.31 10.87
CA SER A 167 3.14 -28.15 10.38
C SER A 167 4.21 -27.32 9.66
N ALA A 168 3.80 -26.41 8.79
CA ALA A 168 4.71 -25.49 8.09
C ALA A 168 5.43 -24.53 9.06
N VAL A 169 4.75 -24.08 10.12
CA VAL A 169 5.35 -23.27 11.19
C VAL A 169 6.43 -24.06 11.94
N TYR A 170 6.16 -25.33 12.25
CA TYR A 170 7.13 -26.18 12.93
C TYR A 170 8.38 -26.43 12.07
N GLU A 171 8.20 -26.62 10.78
CA GLU A 171 9.27 -26.80 9.80
C GLU A 171 10.05 -25.51 9.49
N GLY A 172 9.61 -24.35 10.01
CA GLY A 172 10.26 -23.05 9.75
C GLY A 172 10.11 -22.53 8.32
N ARG A 173 9.18 -23.08 7.56
CA ARG A 173 8.98 -22.75 6.12
C ARG A 173 8.10 -21.53 5.87
N VAL A 174 7.43 -21.00 6.88
CA VAL A 174 6.51 -19.87 6.70
C VAL A 174 7.27 -18.59 6.37
N GLN A 175 6.94 -17.99 5.22
CA GLN A 175 7.36 -16.66 4.81
C GLN A 175 6.39 -15.61 5.34
N THR A 176 5.09 -15.78 5.03
CA THR A 176 4.02 -14.88 5.48
C THR A 176 2.85 -15.71 5.99
N LEU A 177 2.47 -15.47 7.23
CA LEU A 177 1.28 -16.05 7.86
C LEU A 177 0.13 -15.05 7.74
N ILE A 178 -1.03 -15.50 7.24
CA ILE A 178 -2.27 -14.72 7.31
C ILE A 178 -3.22 -15.33 8.31
N VAL A 179 -3.85 -14.49 9.10
CA VAL A 179 -4.81 -14.91 10.14
C VAL A 179 -6.06 -14.04 10.02
N GLN A 180 -7.23 -14.66 9.99
CA GLN A 180 -8.50 -13.94 10.11
C GLN A 180 -8.57 -13.27 11.49
N GLU A 181 -8.95 -11.99 11.55
CA GLU A 181 -9.11 -11.29 12.83
C GLU A 181 -10.05 -12.04 13.75
N GLY A 182 -9.62 -12.22 15.00
CA GLY A 182 -10.38 -12.94 16.01
C GLY A 182 -10.39 -14.48 15.87
N TYR A 183 -9.76 -15.04 14.85
CA TYR A 183 -9.66 -16.49 14.69
C TYR A 183 -8.76 -17.09 15.77
N ARG A 184 -9.31 -18.00 16.55
CA ARG A 184 -8.63 -18.71 17.67
C ARG A 184 -8.97 -20.19 17.60
N SER A 185 -8.06 -21.01 18.11
CA SER A 185 -8.28 -22.44 18.22
C SER A 185 -7.48 -23.01 19.38
N ALA A 186 -8.15 -23.69 20.28
CA ALA A 186 -7.44 -24.52 21.27
C ALA A 186 -6.61 -25.58 20.56
N GLY A 187 -5.57 -26.04 21.23
CA GLY A 187 -4.67 -27.04 20.68
C GLY A 187 -3.71 -27.62 21.70
N TYR A 188 -2.67 -28.24 21.22
CA TYR A 188 -1.67 -28.91 22.00
C TYR A 188 -0.26 -28.50 21.57
N GLN A 189 0.61 -28.31 22.53
CA GLN A 189 2.03 -28.06 22.29
C GLN A 189 2.85 -29.21 22.86
N CYS A 190 3.74 -29.78 22.06
CA CYS A 190 4.68 -30.79 22.52
C CYS A 190 5.65 -30.20 23.55
N ALA A 191 5.74 -30.82 24.71
CA ALA A 191 6.63 -30.42 25.80
C ALA A 191 8.13 -30.57 25.45
N GLY A 192 8.46 -31.39 24.46
CA GLY A 192 9.84 -31.59 24.02
C GLY A 192 10.30 -30.66 22.90
N CYS A 193 9.68 -30.75 21.71
CA CYS A 193 10.12 -30.03 20.53
C CYS A 193 9.27 -28.79 20.21
N GLY A 194 8.19 -28.55 20.97
CA GLY A 194 7.32 -27.39 20.76
C GLY A 194 6.43 -27.48 19.50
N TYR A 195 6.27 -28.68 18.91
CA TYR A 195 5.32 -28.89 17.82
C TYR A 195 3.90 -28.57 18.25
N LEU A 196 3.16 -27.86 17.42
CA LEU A 196 1.77 -27.44 17.66
C LEU A 196 0.82 -28.28 16.82
N THR A 197 -0.30 -28.69 17.40
CA THR A 197 -1.35 -29.45 16.71
C THR A 197 -2.72 -29.15 17.33
N THR A 198 -3.79 -29.30 16.55
CA THR A 198 -5.17 -29.25 17.07
C THR A 198 -5.66 -30.62 17.51
N GLN A 199 -4.94 -31.68 17.18
CA GLN A 199 -5.33 -33.07 17.47
C GLN A 199 -4.74 -33.55 18.78
N LYS A 200 -5.56 -34.24 19.58
CA LYS A 200 -5.08 -34.90 20.80
C LYS A 200 -4.36 -36.21 20.44
N LEU A 201 -3.04 -36.14 20.33
CA LEU A 201 -2.20 -37.28 20.02
C LEU A 201 -1.66 -37.91 21.33
N ALA A 202 -1.44 -39.23 21.32
CA ALA A 202 -0.90 -39.94 22.47
C ALA A 202 0.57 -39.57 22.76
N ALA A 203 1.36 -39.30 21.69
CA ALA A 203 2.74 -38.85 21.77
C ALA A 203 3.12 -38.04 20.55
N CYS A 204 4.13 -37.20 20.69
CA CYS A 204 4.61 -36.35 19.58
C CYS A 204 5.25 -37.22 18.48
N PRO A 205 4.82 -37.07 17.21
CA PRO A 205 5.37 -37.85 16.10
C PRO A 205 6.84 -37.51 15.79
N PHE A 206 7.35 -36.36 16.26
CA PHE A 206 8.73 -35.92 16.00
C PHE A 206 9.71 -36.30 17.12
N CYS A 207 9.29 -36.26 18.40
CA CYS A 207 10.21 -36.49 19.51
C CYS A 207 9.69 -37.44 20.58
N GLY A 208 8.49 -37.99 20.43
CA GLY A 208 7.89 -38.98 21.36
C GLY A 208 7.46 -38.43 22.71
N LYS A 209 7.58 -37.12 22.97
CA LYS A 209 7.19 -36.50 24.25
C LYS A 209 5.69 -36.20 24.29
N ASP A 210 5.20 -36.00 25.53
CA ASP A 210 3.81 -35.69 25.81
C ASP A 210 3.44 -34.28 25.35
N TYR A 211 2.14 -34.02 25.28
CA TYR A 211 1.57 -32.73 24.93
C TYR A 211 1.00 -32.01 26.13
N THR A 212 1.13 -30.69 26.12
CA THR A 212 0.42 -29.79 27.04
C THR A 212 -0.70 -29.11 26.25
N GLU A 213 -1.89 -29.06 26.82
CA GLU A 213 -3.03 -28.32 26.24
C GLU A 213 -2.77 -26.82 26.33
N ILE A 214 -3.12 -26.11 25.24
CA ILE A 214 -2.99 -24.68 25.10
C ILE A 214 -4.30 -24.06 24.62
N GLU A 215 -4.62 -22.87 25.14
CA GLU A 215 -5.89 -22.18 24.83
C GLU A 215 -5.94 -21.68 23.39
N ASP A 216 -4.81 -21.28 22.82
CA ASP A 216 -4.74 -20.70 21.48
C ASP A 216 -3.47 -21.14 20.73
N ALA A 217 -3.65 -22.13 19.85
CA ALA A 217 -2.58 -22.61 18.95
C ALA A 217 -2.25 -21.58 17.87
N VAL A 218 -3.21 -20.70 17.51
CA VAL A 218 -3.00 -19.66 16.51
C VAL A 218 -2.06 -18.58 17.03
N GLU A 219 -2.28 -18.11 18.27
CA GLU A 219 -1.38 -17.16 18.92
C GLU A 219 0.05 -17.70 19.03
N MET A 220 0.17 -18.98 19.41
CA MET A 220 1.48 -19.64 19.50
C MET A 220 2.16 -19.76 18.13
N ALA A 221 1.40 -20.03 17.06
CA ALA A 221 1.92 -20.05 15.70
C ALA A 221 2.41 -18.67 15.26
N VAL A 222 1.63 -17.61 15.51
CA VAL A 222 2.02 -16.22 15.26
C VAL A 222 3.36 -15.88 15.91
N ARG A 223 3.52 -16.18 17.21
CA ARG A 223 4.77 -15.96 17.94
C ARG A 223 5.96 -16.69 17.32
N LYS A 224 5.79 -17.95 16.93
CA LYS A 224 6.84 -18.75 16.30
C LYS A 224 7.25 -18.20 14.92
N VAL A 225 6.29 -17.78 14.10
CA VAL A 225 6.56 -17.18 12.79
C VAL A 225 7.37 -15.88 12.94
N MET A 226 6.96 -14.99 13.85
CA MET A 226 7.69 -13.76 14.12
C MET A 226 9.11 -14.03 14.64
N GLN A 227 9.29 -14.99 15.52
CA GLN A 227 10.61 -15.39 16.04
C GLN A 227 11.52 -15.97 14.97
N SER A 228 10.95 -16.65 13.95
CA SER A 228 11.70 -17.20 12.82
C SER A 228 11.94 -16.19 11.69
N GLY A 229 11.55 -14.92 11.88
CA GLY A 229 11.70 -13.85 10.89
C GLY A 229 10.72 -13.94 9.71
N GLY A 230 9.56 -14.55 9.91
CA GLY A 230 8.44 -14.50 8.99
C GLY A 230 7.53 -13.30 9.27
N ASP A 231 6.75 -12.92 8.26
CA ASP A 231 5.76 -11.86 8.36
C ASP A 231 4.41 -12.40 8.84
N VAL A 232 3.65 -11.58 9.56
CA VAL A 232 2.28 -11.91 9.99
C VAL A 232 1.34 -10.79 9.59
N GLU A 233 0.26 -11.16 8.90
CA GLU A 233 -0.82 -10.24 8.48
C GLU A 233 -2.14 -10.70 9.10
N VAL A 234 -2.76 -9.81 9.88
CA VAL A 234 -4.11 -10.01 10.40
C VAL A 234 -5.08 -9.33 9.45
N VAL A 235 -5.95 -10.11 8.83
CA VAL A 235 -6.87 -9.65 7.77
C VAL A 235 -8.28 -9.59 8.32
N ARG A 236 -8.99 -8.51 7.97
CA ARG A 236 -10.38 -8.26 8.36
C ARG A 236 -11.30 -8.39 7.15
N ASP A 237 -12.55 -8.76 7.41
CA ASP A 237 -13.63 -8.69 6.41
C ASP A 237 -13.29 -9.35 5.06
N ASN A 238 -12.60 -10.51 5.08
CA ASN A 238 -12.28 -11.25 3.87
C ASN A 238 -13.04 -12.59 3.85
N PRO A 239 -14.10 -12.75 3.02
CA PRO A 239 -14.95 -13.94 3.03
C PRO A 239 -14.23 -15.25 2.67
N ALA A 240 -13.13 -15.18 1.92
CA ALA A 240 -12.34 -16.35 1.57
C ALA A 240 -11.50 -16.81 2.77
N LEU A 241 -10.92 -15.88 3.51
CA LEU A 241 -10.14 -16.17 4.71
C LEU A 241 -11.03 -16.59 5.89
N GLU A 242 -12.22 -16.03 6.03
CA GLU A 242 -13.20 -16.46 7.06
C GLU A 242 -13.50 -17.96 7.00
N LYS A 243 -13.54 -18.54 5.80
CA LYS A 243 -13.80 -19.97 5.61
C LYS A 243 -12.64 -20.87 6.03
N ILE A 244 -11.41 -20.38 5.96
CA ILE A 244 -10.21 -21.16 6.23
C ILE A 244 -9.52 -20.79 7.55
N GLY A 245 -9.83 -19.61 8.09
CA GLY A 245 -9.32 -19.06 9.34
C GLY A 245 -7.86 -18.61 9.28
N VAL A 246 -6.99 -19.41 8.70
CA VAL A 246 -5.55 -19.18 8.65
C VAL A 246 -4.93 -19.82 7.41
N GLY A 247 -3.85 -19.25 6.91
CA GLY A 247 -3.04 -19.80 5.82
C GLY A 247 -1.65 -19.19 5.80
N ALA A 248 -0.76 -19.76 5.01
CA ALA A 248 0.59 -19.24 4.88
C ALA A 248 1.15 -19.37 3.48
N LEU A 249 1.98 -18.40 3.10
CA LEU A 249 2.91 -18.47 1.99
C LEU A 249 4.23 -19.05 2.50
N LEU A 250 4.78 -20.00 1.79
CA LEU A 250 6.00 -20.70 2.17
C LEU A 250 7.22 -20.13 1.45
N ARG A 251 8.38 -20.26 2.07
CA ARG A 251 9.67 -19.82 1.50
C ARG A 251 10.14 -20.74 0.36
N TYR A 252 9.78 -22.04 0.45
CA TYR A 252 10.13 -23.09 -0.50
C TYR A 252 9.18 -24.29 -0.36
#